data_f7ea0583b4f337e186d92fcd4d8f7557
#
_entry.id   f7ea0583b4f337e186d92fcd4d8f7557
#
_cell.length_a   1.000
_cell.length_b   1.000
_cell.length_c   1.000
_cell.angle_alpha   90.00
_cell.angle_beta   90.00
_cell.angle_gamma   90.00
#
_symmetry.space_group_name_H-M   'P 1'
#
loop_
_entity.id
_entity.type
_entity.pdbx_description
1 polymer ?
#
loop_
_entity_poly.entity_id
_entity_poly.type
_entity_poly.pdbx_seq_one_letter_code
_entity_poly.pdbx_strand_id
1 'polypeptide(L)'
;FFSLWNIVIPLVIGAFLATVEAGRVFGDLTVNGGYKVITAAALFISVLACIALSQGRFKNPESKKFFYFRFHELWVKMLSLAGLKGMVQGFLVTAPAILVMKFLGSEGSLGLIQGIGGALTAILVYILGRVARPQDRIKIFGFGLLIFFIGTLANGIMFSAFGVIIFVLCKVFFQPLHDLAYYPIMMKAIDVVSEIEKRDGYTYIMSHEIGLFFGRAFG
;
A
#
# COMPACT_ATOMS: atom_id res chain seq x y z
N PHE A 1 -8.50 -7.78 11.31
CA PHE A 1 -7.89 -9.04 10.84
C PHE A 1 -6.81 -8.79 9.79
N PHE A 2 -7.10 -8.01 8.74
CA PHE A 2 -6.15 -7.69 7.65
C PHE A 2 -4.86 -7.02 8.14
N SER A 3 -4.96 -6.11 9.10
CA SER A 3 -3.81 -5.38 9.65
C SER A 3 -2.82 -6.29 10.39
N LEU A 4 -3.30 -7.37 11.00
CA LEU A 4 -2.46 -8.33 11.73
C LEU A 4 -1.53 -9.10 10.79
N TRP A 5 -2.03 -9.53 9.64
CA TRP A 5 -1.23 -10.23 8.64
C TRP A 5 -0.15 -9.34 8.01
N ASN A 6 -0.42 -8.05 7.84
CA ASN A 6 0.57 -7.08 7.35
C ASN A 6 1.74 -6.86 8.33
N ILE A 7 1.57 -7.23 9.61
CA ILE A 7 2.64 -7.19 10.62
C ILE A 7 3.35 -8.54 10.69
N VAL A 8 2.57 -9.62 10.81
CA VAL A 8 3.10 -10.96 11.08
C VAL A 8 3.90 -11.50 9.90
N ILE A 9 3.40 -11.35 8.66
CA ILE A 9 4.05 -11.91 7.47
C ILE A 9 5.45 -11.34 7.26
N PRO A 10 5.68 -10.01 7.22
CA PRO A 10 7.02 -9.46 7.07
C PRO A 10 7.98 -9.86 8.18
N LEU A 11 7.49 -9.91 9.44
CA LEU A 11 8.31 -10.37 10.58
C LEU A 11 8.75 -11.83 10.44
N VAL A 12 7.81 -12.71 10.09
CA VAL A 12 8.11 -14.14 9.90
C VAL A 12 9.06 -14.36 8.74
N ILE A 13 8.83 -13.69 7.60
CA ILE A 13 9.71 -13.77 6.44
C ILE A 13 11.11 -13.22 6.77
N GLY A 14 11.17 -12.05 7.41
CA GLY A 14 12.46 -11.46 7.80
C GLY A 14 13.21 -12.30 8.80
N ALA A 15 12.53 -12.87 9.82
CA ALA A 15 13.15 -13.79 10.78
C ALA A 15 13.63 -15.08 10.09
N PHE A 16 12.85 -15.65 9.18
CA PHE A 16 13.26 -16.82 8.41
C PHE A 16 14.51 -16.55 7.58
N LEU A 17 14.55 -15.47 6.81
CA LEU A 17 15.72 -15.11 6.00
C LEU A 17 16.95 -14.82 6.86
N ALA A 18 16.79 -14.15 7.99
CA ALA A 18 17.88 -13.91 8.94
C ALA A 18 18.43 -15.21 9.54
N THR A 19 17.59 -16.22 9.81
CA THR A 19 18.04 -17.54 10.30
C THR A 19 18.74 -18.35 9.22
N VAL A 20 18.32 -18.23 7.97
CA VAL A 20 18.98 -18.85 6.81
C VAL A 20 20.35 -18.19 6.57
N GLU A 21 20.43 -16.85 6.61
CA GLU A 21 21.67 -16.10 6.45
C GLU A 21 22.69 -16.45 7.55
N ALA A 22 22.20 -16.64 8.78
CA ALA A 22 23.05 -17.06 9.91
C ALA A 22 23.44 -18.55 9.89
N GLY A 23 23.03 -19.34 8.89
CA GLY A 23 23.30 -20.78 8.79
C GLY A 23 22.70 -21.63 9.92
N ARG A 24 21.72 -21.09 10.66
CA ARG A 24 21.14 -21.77 11.84
C ARG A 24 20.05 -22.77 11.51
N VAL A 25 19.41 -22.64 10.35
CA VAL A 25 18.31 -23.49 9.89
C VAL A 25 18.63 -23.98 8.49
N PHE A 26 18.50 -25.30 8.27
CA PHE A 26 18.79 -25.92 6.97
C PHE A 26 20.22 -25.63 6.47
N GLY A 27 21.25 -26.04 7.19
CA GLY A 27 22.68 -25.77 7.05
C GLY A 27 23.29 -25.50 5.66
N ASP A 28 22.67 -26.02 4.57
CA ASP A 28 23.09 -25.83 3.18
C ASP A 28 22.16 -24.86 2.41
N LEU A 29 21.13 -24.27 3.05
CA LEU A 29 20.19 -23.41 2.37
C LEU A 29 20.80 -22.00 2.22
N THR A 30 21.08 -21.61 0.98
CA THR A 30 21.48 -20.24 0.67
C THR A 30 20.30 -19.29 0.79
N VAL A 31 20.53 -17.99 0.98
CA VAL A 31 19.49 -16.94 1.00
C VAL A 31 18.60 -17.03 -0.26
N ASN A 32 19.21 -17.31 -1.40
CA ASN A 32 18.50 -17.51 -2.67
C ASN A 32 17.57 -18.74 -2.62
N GLY A 33 17.96 -19.80 -1.92
CA GLY A 33 17.13 -20.95 -1.61
C GLY A 33 15.95 -20.58 -0.71
N GLY A 34 16.18 -19.75 0.30
CA GLY A 34 15.15 -19.20 1.18
C GLY A 34 14.07 -18.44 0.40
N TYR A 35 14.46 -17.58 -0.53
CA TYR A 35 13.50 -16.90 -1.41
C TYR A 35 12.69 -17.85 -2.29
N LYS A 36 13.29 -18.91 -2.82
CA LYS A 36 12.56 -19.93 -3.58
C LYS A 36 11.49 -20.62 -2.73
N VAL A 37 11.82 -20.94 -1.48
CA VAL A 37 10.85 -21.55 -0.54
C VAL A 37 9.68 -20.60 -0.26
N ILE A 38 9.95 -19.33 0.00
CA ILE A 38 8.92 -18.31 0.25
C ILE A 38 8.03 -18.14 -0.99
N THR A 39 8.64 -18.09 -2.18
CA THR A 39 7.90 -17.96 -3.45
C THR A 39 7.01 -19.18 -3.70
N ALA A 40 7.52 -20.37 -3.45
CA ALA A 40 6.75 -21.60 -3.59
C ALA A 40 5.56 -21.65 -2.60
N ALA A 41 5.78 -21.24 -1.35
CA ALA A 41 4.72 -21.14 -0.35
C ALA A 41 3.64 -20.10 -0.76
N ALA A 42 4.05 -18.93 -1.28
CA ALA A 42 3.15 -17.91 -1.77
C ALA A 42 2.31 -18.41 -2.97
N LEU A 43 2.93 -19.11 -3.92
CA LEU A 43 2.22 -19.74 -5.05
C LEU A 43 1.22 -20.78 -4.57
N PHE A 44 1.61 -21.63 -3.64
CA PHE A 44 0.71 -22.66 -3.07
C PHE A 44 -0.51 -22.02 -2.41
N ILE A 45 -0.32 -21.00 -1.57
CA ILE A 45 -1.41 -20.25 -0.94
C ILE A 45 -2.30 -19.59 -2.00
N SER A 46 -1.72 -19.02 -3.06
CA SER A 46 -2.48 -18.40 -4.16
C SER A 46 -3.34 -19.41 -4.90
N VAL A 47 -2.83 -20.63 -5.14
CA VAL A 47 -3.63 -21.71 -5.75
C VAL A 47 -4.78 -22.12 -4.84
N LEU A 48 -4.55 -22.29 -3.54
CA LEU A 48 -5.62 -22.57 -2.57
C LEU A 48 -6.68 -21.48 -2.56
N ALA A 49 -6.28 -20.21 -2.62
CA ALA A 49 -7.20 -19.08 -2.70
C ALA A 49 -8.03 -19.12 -4.00
N CYS A 50 -7.41 -19.43 -5.14
CA CYS A 50 -8.13 -19.60 -6.40
C CYS A 50 -9.16 -20.75 -6.35
N ILE A 51 -8.81 -21.88 -5.73
CA ILE A 51 -9.73 -23.00 -5.53
C ILE A 51 -10.90 -22.57 -4.64
N ALA A 52 -10.62 -21.91 -3.52
CA ALA A 52 -11.66 -21.41 -2.62
C ALA A 52 -12.61 -20.43 -3.31
N LEU A 53 -12.06 -19.51 -4.12
CA LEU A 53 -12.85 -18.53 -4.89
C LEU A 53 -13.68 -19.22 -5.98
N SER A 54 -13.15 -20.23 -6.66
CA SER A 54 -13.89 -20.96 -7.71
C SER A 54 -15.11 -21.73 -7.16
N GLN A 55 -15.08 -22.11 -5.88
CA GLN A 55 -16.20 -22.75 -5.19
C GLN A 55 -17.25 -21.74 -4.70
N GLY A 56 -16.92 -20.45 -4.68
CA GLY A 56 -17.82 -19.38 -4.28
C GLY A 56 -18.94 -19.16 -5.30
N ARG A 57 -20.19 -19.19 -4.84
CA ARG A 57 -21.35 -18.84 -5.68
C ARG A 57 -21.53 -17.31 -5.69
N PHE A 58 -20.69 -16.62 -6.44
CA PHE A 58 -20.83 -15.17 -6.62
C PHE A 58 -21.95 -14.89 -7.62
N LYS A 59 -22.91 -14.04 -7.23
CA LYS A 59 -23.89 -13.51 -8.19
C LYS A 59 -23.17 -12.45 -9.03
N ASN A 60 -23.11 -12.68 -10.34
CA ASN A 60 -22.66 -11.64 -11.26
C ASN A 60 -23.68 -10.51 -11.28
N PRO A 61 -23.28 -9.26 -11.04
CA PRO A 61 -24.16 -8.11 -11.27
C PRO A 61 -24.55 -8.05 -12.75
N GLU A 62 -25.74 -7.47 -13.04
CA GLU A 62 -26.15 -7.25 -14.41
C GLU A 62 -25.06 -6.49 -15.18
N SER A 63 -24.76 -6.97 -16.40
CA SER A 63 -23.74 -6.36 -17.26
C SER A 63 -24.17 -4.97 -17.69
N LYS A 64 -23.63 -3.95 -17.03
CA LYS A 64 -23.80 -2.54 -17.40
C LYS A 64 -22.56 -2.05 -18.14
N LYS A 65 -22.70 -0.99 -18.91
CA LYS A 65 -21.55 -0.37 -19.58
C LYS A 65 -20.64 0.26 -18.54
N PHE A 66 -19.36 -0.19 -18.45
CA PHE A 66 -18.38 0.28 -17.45
C PHE A 66 -17.39 1.30 -18.01
N PHE A 67 -17.14 1.29 -19.31
CA PHE A 67 -16.13 2.15 -19.93
C PHE A 67 -16.75 3.39 -20.52
N TYR A 68 -16.32 4.54 -20.01
CA TYR A 68 -16.66 5.86 -20.52
C TYR A 68 -15.35 6.66 -20.64
N PHE A 69 -15.29 7.55 -21.66
CA PHE A 69 -14.13 8.40 -21.92
C PHE A 69 -14.39 9.87 -21.57
N ARG A 70 -15.64 10.22 -21.28
CA ARG A 70 -16.02 11.59 -20.89
C ARG A 70 -16.61 11.54 -19.50
N PHE A 71 -16.01 12.32 -18.62
CA PHE A 71 -16.40 12.42 -17.22
C PHE A 71 -16.63 13.89 -16.84
N HIS A 72 -17.44 14.09 -15.83
CA HIS A 72 -17.64 15.38 -15.19
C HIS A 72 -16.28 15.93 -14.64
N GLU A 73 -16.11 17.25 -14.65
CA GLU A 73 -14.87 17.92 -14.25
C GLU A 73 -14.38 17.51 -12.85
N LEU A 74 -15.29 17.35 -11.90
CA LEU A 74 -14.95 16.88 -10.55
C LEU A 74 -14.28 15.50 -10.57
N TRP A 75 -14.76 14.60 -11.44
CA TRP A 75 -14.15 13.28 -11.55
C TRP A 75 -12.80 13.30 -12.27
N VAL A 76 -12.64 14.17 -13.24
CA VAL A 76 -11.33 14.36 -13.90
C VAL A 76 -10.27 14.81 -12.89
N LYS A 77 -10.61 15.70 -11.95
CA LYS A 77 -9.73 16.08 -10.85
C LYS A 77 -9.38 14.88 -9.95
N MET A 78 -10.35 14.02 -9.65
CA MET A 78 -10.11 12.79 -8.89
C MET A 78 -9.23 11.78 -9.65
N LEU A 79 -9.40 11.65 -10.97
CA LEU A 79 -8.54 10.81 -11.81
C LEU A 79 -7.10 11.32 -11.87
N SER A 80 -6.90 12.64 -11.95
CA SER A 80 -5.57 13.24 -11.87
C SER A 80 -4.90 12.95 -10.53
N LEU A 81 -5.67 13.07 -9.44
CA LEU A 81 -5.19 12.71 -8.10
C LEU A 81 -4.89 11.20 -7.99
N ALA A 82 -5.71 10.34 -8.61
CA ALA A 82 -5.46 8.90 -8.67
C ALA A 82 -4.16 8.58 -9.42
N GLY A 83 -3.91 9.23 -10.56
CA GLY A 83 -2.65 9.09 -11.31
C GLY A 83 -1.43 9.48 -10.47
N LEU A 84 -1.46 10.64 -9.82
CA LEU A 84 -0.39 11.09 -8.92
C LEU A 84 -0.21 10.14 -7.73
N LYS A 85 -1.30 9.67 -7.11
CA LYS A 85 -1.25 8.66 -6.07
C LYS A 85 -0.62 7.37 -6.57
N GLY A 86 -0.96 6.94 -7.79
CA GLY A 86 -0.37 5.77 -8.44
C GLY A 86 1.15 5.89 -8.56
N MET A 87 1.65 7.03 -9.05
CA MET A 87 3.11 7.30 -9.15
C MET A 87 3.79 7.19 -7.79
N VAL A 88 3.23 7.83 -6.75
CA VAL A 88 3.76 7.74 -5.39
C VAL A 88 3.72 6.29 -4.88
N GLN A 89 2.67 5.53 -5.17
CA GLN A 89 2.57 4.14 -4.76
C GLN A 89 3.60 3.25 -5.47
N GLY A 90 3.86 3.45 -6.77
CA GLY A 90 4.91 2.74 -7.51
C GLY A 90 6.27 2.93 -6.84
N PHE A 91 6.63 4.17 -6.55
CA PHE A 91 7.85 4.50 -5.81
C PHE A 91 7.87 3.89 -4.40
N LEU A 92 6.77 3.97 -3.64
CA LEU A 92 6.70 3.49 -2.25
C LEU A 92 6.77 1.96 -2.11
N VAL A 93 6.46 1.21 -3.16
CA VAL A 93 6.58 -0.25 -3.15
C VAL A 93 8.05 -0.68 -3.29
N THR A 94 8.79 -0.03 -4.15
CA THR A 94 10.15 -0.45 -4.56
C THR A 94 11.26 0.28 -3.82
N ALA A 95 11.23 1.60 -3.79
CA ALA A 95 12.33 2.42 -3.31
C ALA A 95 12.69 2.21 -1.83
N PRO A 96 11.73 2.11 -0.87
CA PRO A 96 12.09 1.90 0.53
C PRO A 96 12.82 0.58 0.74
N ALA A 97 12.40 -0.50 0.07
CA ALA A 97 13.04 -1.80 0.18
C ALA A 97 14.49 -1.75 -0.35
N ILE A 98 14.68 -1.16 -1.53
CA ILE A 98 16.01 -0.99 -2.14
C ILE A 98 16.91 -0.13 -1.26
N LEU A 99 16.39 0.98 -0.73
CA LEU A 99 17.16 1.89 0.12
C LEU A 99 17.56 1.24 1.45
N VAL A 100 16.65 0.50 2.08
CA VAL A 100 16.97 -0.25 3.31
C VAL A 100 18.04 -1.28 3.03
N MET A 101 17.92 -2.08 1.97
CA MET A 101 18.93 -3.06 1.59
C MET A 101 20.29 -2.40 1.29
N LYS A 102 20.30 -1.28 0.58
CA LYS A 102 21.52 -0.56 0.22
C LYS A 102 22.25 0.00 1.43
N PHE A 103 21.55 0.59 2.40
CA PHE A 103 22.15 1.31 3.51
C PHE A 103 22.25 0.53 4.83
N LEU A 104 21.38 -0.46 5.05
CA LEU A 104 21.39 -1.30 6.25
C LEU A 104 21.87 -2.74 6.00
N GLY A 105 22.00 -3.14 4.73
CA GLY A 105 22.82 -4.28 4.30
C GLY A 105 22.28 -5.67 4.61
N SER A 106 21.13 -5.84 5.25
CA SER A 106 20.60 -7.17 5.55
C SER A 106 19.09 -7.29 5.34
N GLU A 107 18.67 -8.48 4.90
CA GLU A 107 17.26 -8.82 4.67
C GLU A 107 16.50 -8.95 5.99
N GLY A 108 17.17 -9.37 7.06
CA GLY A 108 16.63 -9.37 8.42
C GLY A 108 16.26 -7.96 8.89
N SER A 109 17.10 -6.96 8.62
CA SER A 109 16.83 -5.56 8.92
C SER A 109 15.59 -5.04 8.15
N LEU A 110 15.45 -5.43 6.87
CA LEU A 110 14.29 -5.08 6.07
C LEU A 110 13.00 -5.64 6.68
N GLY A 111 12.99 -6.93 7.01
CA GLY A 111 11.83 -7.59 7.63
C GLY A 111 11.44 -6.98 8.99
N LEU A 112 12.46 -6.67 9.82
CA LEU A 112 12.26 -6.05 11.14
C LEU A 112 11.69 -4.63 11.01
N ILE A 113 12.23 -3.80 10.12
CA ILE A 113 11.74 -2.44 9.87
C ILE A 113 10.29 -2.48 9.34
N GLN A 114 9.98 -3.37 8.41
CA GLN A 114 8.63 -3.52 7.88
C GLN A 114 7.66 -4.03 8.96
N GLY A 115 8.07 -4.96 9.79
CA GLY A 115 7.27 -5.49 10.90
C GLY A 115 6.95 -4.42 11.96
N ILE A 116 7.96 -3.69 12.43
CA ILE A 116 7.78 -2.58 13.39
C ILE A 116 6.92 -1.48 12.74
N GLY A 117 7.20 -1.13 11.47
CA GLY A 117 6.40 -0.17 10.72
C GLY A 117 4.94 -0.59 10.60
N GLY A 118 4.67 -1.86 10.32
CA GLY A 118 3.33 -2.43 10.29
C GLY A 118 2.61 -2.34 11.64
N ALA A 119 3.31 -2.65 12.75
CA ALA A 119 2.77 -2.53 14.10
C ALA A 119 2.40 -1.08 14.44
N LEU A 120 3.29 -0.13 14.16
CA LEU A 120 3.03 1.30 14.34
C LEU A 120 1.84 1.78 13.50
N THR A 121 1.77 1.35 12.23
CA THR A 121 0.63 1.65 11.34
C THR A 121 -0.68 1.14 11.93
N ALA A 122 -0.71 -0.09 12.47
CA ALA A 122 -1.92 -0.66 13.06
C ALA A 122 -2.39 0.13 14.30
N ILE A 123 -1.44 0.53 15.18
CA ILE A 123 -1.72 1.38 16.34
C ILE A 123 -2.28 2.73 15.90
N LEU A 124 -1.66 3.36 14.89
CA LEU A 124 -2.11 4.64 14.35
C LEU A 124 -3.51 4.55 13.74
N VAL A 125 -3.79 3.53 12.95
CA VAL A 125 -5.13 3.28 12.37
C VAL A 125 -6.18 3.14 13.48
N TYR A 126 -5.85 2.40 14.55
CA TYR A 126 -6.75 2.23 15.68
C TYR A 126 -7.04 3.56 16.40
N ILE A 127 -6.01 4.36 16.69
CA ILE A 127 -6.15 5.66 17.35
C ILE A 127 -6.93 6.62 16.45
N LEU A 128 -6.52 6.76 15.19
CA LEU A 128 -7.15 7.67 14.24
C LEU A 128 -8.60 7.29 13.96
N GLY A 129 -8.93 5.99 13.89
CA GLY A 129 -10.29 5.50 13.71
C GLY A 129 -11.23 5.91 14.84
N ARG A 130 -10.69 6.17 16.06
CA ARG A 130 -11.48 6.64 17.21
C ARG A 130 -11.56 8.16 17.32
N VAL A 131 -10.52 8.87 16.90
CA VAL A 131 -10.37 10.32 17.13
C VAL A 131 -10.78 11.14 15.89
N ALA A 132 -10.54 10.62 14.69
CA ALA A 132 -10.77 11.36 13.45
C ALA A 132 -12.26 11.54 13.16
N ARG A 133 -12.67 12.81 13.04
CA ARG A 133 -14.04 13.17 12.66
C ARG A 133 -14.15 13.36 11.13
N PRO A 134 -15.32 13.14 10.53
CA PRO A 134 -15.52 13.37 9.10
C PRO A 134 -15.13 14.76 8.61
N GLN A 135 -15.26 15.77 9.49
CA GLN A 135 -14.95 17.16 9.19
C GLN A 135 -13.44 17.43 9.10
N ASP A 136 -12.61 16.60 9.75
CA ASP A 136 -11.16 16.80 9.82
C ASP A 136 -10.40 16.09 8.69
N ARG A 137 -11.07 15.34 7.83
CA ARG A 137 -10.44 14.51 6.79
C ARG A 137 -9.47 15.26 5.89
N ILE A 138 -9.84 16.48 5.45
CA ILE A 138 -8.96 17.30 4.58
C ILE A 138 -7.71 17.73 5.35
N LYS A 139 -7.85 18.10 6.63
CA LYS A 139 -6.71 18.49 7.49
C LYS A 139 -5.79 17.28 7.74
N ILE A 140 -6.38 16.11 8.03
CA ILE A 140 -5.65 14.85 8.25
C ILE A 140 -4.89 14.47 6.97
N PHE A 141 -5.53 14.60 5.81
CA PHE A 141 -4.90 14.37 4.51
C PHE A 141 -3.71 15.29 4.26
N GLY A 142 -3.91 16.62 4.47
CA GLY A 142 -2.84 17.60 4.30
C GLY A 142 -1.68 17.37 5.27
N PHE A 143 -1.96 17.03 6.52
CA PHE A 143 -0.94 16.71 7.52
C PHE A 143 -0.16 15.45 7.14
N GLY A 144 -0.84 14.42 6.65
CA GLY A 144 -0.19 13.23 6.13
C GLY A 144 0.77 13.54 4.97
N LEU A 145 0.34 14.34 4.00
CA LEU A 145 1.18 14.76 2.88
C LEU A 145 2.39 15.58 3.35
N LEU A 146 2.23 16.44 4.35
CA LEU A 146 3.33 17.23 4.92
C LEU A 146 4.39 16.31 5.56
N ILE A 147 3.96 15.31 6.36
CA ILE A 147 4.88 14.35 6.96
C ILE A 147 5.64 13.59 5.86
N PHE A 148 4.94 13.14 4.82
CA PHE A 148 5.56 12.43 3.72
C PHE A 148 6.58 13.30 2.96
N PHE A 149 6.23 14.56 2.71
CA PHE A 149 7.12 15.52 2.08
C PHE A 149 8.40 15.73 2.91
N ILE A 150 8.27 15.95 4.23
CA ILE A 150 9.43 16.11 5.13
C ILE A 150 10.31 14.85 5.10
N GLY A 151 9.73 13.65 5.19
CA GLY A 151 10.48 12.40 5.14
C GLY A 151 11.22 12.20 3.82
N THR A 152 10.57 12.50 2.70
CA THR A 152 11.16 12.39 1.36
C THR A 152 12.30 13.41 1.18
N LEU A 153 12.09 14.65 1.63
CA LEU A 153 13.10 15.70 1.57
C LEU A 153 14.32 15.36 2.44
N ALA A 154 14.10 14.91 3.67
CA ALA A 154 15.18 14.49 4.57
C ALA A 154 16.01 13.35 3.95
N ASN A 155 15.34 12.34 3.38
CA ASN A 155 16.04 11.26 2.68
C ASN A 155 16.83 11.75 1.46
N GLY A 156 16.26 12.67 0.67
CA GLY A 156 16.92 13.23 -0.51
C GLY A 156 18.16 14.06 -0.17
N ILE A 157 18.10 14.84 0.91
CA ILE A 157 19.24 15.70 1.37
C ILE A 157 20.33 14.85 2.02
N MET A 158 19.95 13.93 2.93
CA MET A 158 20.92 13.18 3.72
C MET A 158 21.49 11.99 2.98
N PHE A 159 20.72 11.35 2.11
CA PHE A 159 21.02 10.14 1.34
C PHE A 159 21.92 9.14 2.09
N SER A 160 21.50 8.78 3.30
CA SER A 160 22.25 7.95 4.26
C SER A 160 21.30 6.98 4.97
N ALA A 161 21.86 6.03 5.74
CA ALA A 161 21.07 5.11 6.57
C ALA A 161 20.07 5.86 7.48
N PHE A 162 20.50 6.97 8.07
CA PHE A 162 19.65 7.80 8.93
C PHE A 162 18.51 8.47 8.15
N GLY A 163 18.80 9.00 6.95
CA GLY A 163 17.79 9.57 6.05
C GLY A 163 16.72 8.54 5.65
N VAL A 164 17.13 7.30 5.36
CA VAL A 164 16.23 6.19 5.05
C VAL A 164 15.34 5.83 6.24
N ILE A 165 15.87 5.79 7.45
CA ILE A 165 15.09 5.52 8.67
C ILE A 165 14.03 6.59 8.87
N ILE A 166 14.38 7.88 8.74
CA ILE A 166 13.41 8.98 8.82
C ILE A 166 12.33 8.84 7.76
N PHE A 167 12.71 8.55 6.52
CA PHE A 167 11.77 8.37 5.42
C PHE A 167 10.78 7.21 5.69
N VAL A 168 11.28 6.06 6.15
CA VAL A 168 10.42 4.91 6.47
C VAL A 168 9.48 5.24 7.63
N LEU A 169 9.94 5.91 8.67
CA LEU A 169 9.08 6.38 9.76
C LEU A 169 7.99 7.33 9.25
N CYS A 170 8.37 8.33 8.46
CA CYS A 170 7.39 9.25 7.87
C CYS A 170 6.37 8.53 6.96
N LYS A 171 6.79 7.51 6.19
CA LYS A 171 5.91 6.65 5.40
C LYS A 171 4.90 5.91 6.29
N VAL A 172 5.35 5.35 7.42
CA VAL A 172 4.51 4.64 8.38
C VAL A 172 3.39 5.54 8.93
N PHE A 173 3.69 6.80 9.22
CA PHE A 173 2.70 7.78 9.64
C PHE A 173 1.80 8.26 8.49
N PHE A 174 2.37 8.48 7.32
CA PHE A 174 1.65 8.95 6.14
C PHE A 174 0.54 8.00 5.70
N GLN A 175 0.84 6.71 5.62
CA GLN A 175 -0.06 5.72 5.06
C GLN A 175 -1.46 5.72 5.71
N PRO A 176 -1.61 5.57 7.05
CA PRO A 176 -2.91 5.57 7.69
C PRO A 176 -3.62 6.93 7.62
N LEU A 177 -2.89 8.04 7.73
CA LEU A 177 -3.47 9.39 7.60
C LEU A 177 -4.05 9.62 6.21
N HIS A 178 -3.32 9.19 5.17
CA HIS A 178 -3.75 9.27 3.80
C HIS A 178 -4.98 8.40 3.55
N ASP A 179 -4.93 7.11 3.91
CA ASP A 179 -5.98 6.15 3.57
C ASP A 179 -7.29 6.43 4.30
N LEU A 180 -7.22 6.85 5.58
CA LEU A 180 -8.38 7.25 6.37
C LEU A 180 -9.13 8.46 5.77
N ALA A 181 -8.40 9.37 5.14
CA ALA A 181 -8.99 10.56 4.55
C ALA A 181 -9.37 10.38 3.08
N TYR A 182 -8.49 9.78 2.28
CA TYR A 182 -8.64 9.67 0.84
C TYR A 182 -9.85 8.83 0.41
N TYR A 183 -10.00 7.62 0.95
CA TYR A 183 -11.08 6.72 0.53
C TYR A 183 -12.48 7.28 0.76
N PRO A 184 -12.81 7.84 1.93
CA PRO A 184 -14.13 8.45 2.11
C PRO A 184 -14.37 9.70 1.25
N ILE A 185 -13.33 10.49 0.93
CA ILE A 185 -13.46 11.62 0.01
C ILE A 185 -13.76 11.11 -1.40
N MET A 186 -13.03 10.08 -1.86
CA MET A 186 -13.25 9.44 -3.15
C MET A 186 -14.67 8.87 -3.26
N MET A 187 -15.15 8.12 -2.26
CA MET A 187 -16.50 7.55 -2.27
C MET A 187 -17.58 8.63 -2.34
N LYS A 188 -17.42 9.72 -1.57
CA LYS A 188 -18.34 10.86 -1.66
C LYS A 188 -18.32 11.53 -3.03
N ALA A 189 -17.15 11.63 -3.67
CA ALA A 189 -17.04 12.15 -5.03
C ALA A 189 -17.75 11.23 -6.04
N ILE A 190 -17.62 9.91 -5.88
CA ILE A 190 -18.34 8.92 -6.70
C ILE A 190 -19.86 9.09 -6.56
N ASP A 191 -20.37 9.19 -5.33
CA ASP A 191 -21.80 9.36 -5.08
C ASP A 191 -22.34 10.60 -5.81
N VAL A 192 -21.66 11.74 -5.63
CA VAL A 192 -22.07 13.01 -6.26
C VAL A 192 -22.03 12.94 -7.78
N VAL A 193 -20.95 12.41 -8.36
CA VAL A 193 -20.79 12.39 -9.84
C VAL A 193 -21.68 11.33 -10.48
N SER A 194 -21.89 10.18 -9.81
CA SER A 194 -22.81 9.14 -10.28
C SER A 194 -24.26 9.65 -10.36
N GLU A 195 -24.67 10.50 -9.41
CA GLU A 195 -25.99 11.15 -9.41
C GLU A 195 -26.11 12.19 -10.54
N ILE A 196 -25.07 13.02 -10.74
CA ILE A 196 -25.06 14.05 -11.81
C ILE A 196 -25.11 13.41 -13.20
N GLU A 197 -24.26 12.40 -13.45
CA GLU A 197 -24.13 11.76 -14.77
C GLU A 197 -25.13 10.60 -14.97
N LYS A 198 -25.90 10.24 -13.94
CA LYS A 198 -26.82 9.09 -13.93
C LYS A 198 -26.15 7.79 -14.38
N ARG A 199 -24.94 7.56 -13.91
CA ARG A 199 -24.14 6.38 -14.22
C ARG A 199 -23.91 5.57 -12.95
N ASP A 200 -23.59 4.28 -13.15
CA ASP A 200 -23.28 3.38 -12.05
C ASP A 200 -21.95 3.75 -11.38
N GLY A 201 -21.92 3.71 -10.05
CA GLY A 201 -20.71 3.99 -9.25
C GLY A 201 -19.50 3.12 -9.61
N TYR A 202 -19.73 1.88 -10.08
CA TYR A 202 -18.66 0.98 -10.52
C TYR A 202 -17.84 1.54 -11.70
N THR A 203 -18.44 2.35 -12.57
CA THR A 203 -17.76 3.05 -13.66
C THR A 203 -16.61 3.92 -13.14
N TYR A 204 -16.87 4.63 -12.04
CA TYR A 204 -15.91 5.54 -11.43
C TYR A 204 -14.84 4.78 -10.66
N ILE A 205 -15.20 3.72 -9.95
CA ILE A 205 -14.23 2.84 -9.27
C ILE A 205 -13.27 2.24 -10.32
N MET A 206 -13.79 1.73 -11.43
CA MET A 206 -12.97 1.14 -12.50
C MET A 206 -12.04 2.17 -13.14
N SER A 207 -12.54 3.36 -13.46
CA SER A 207 -11.71 4.43 -14.04
C SER A 207 -10.64 4.92 -13.05
N HIS A 208 -10.94 4.95 -11.75
CA HIS A 208 -9.97 5.27 -10.71
C HIS A 208 -8.85 4.23 -10.65
N GLU A 209 -9.18 2.93 -10.66
CA GLU A 209 -8.17 1.87 -10.64
C GLU A 209 -7.29 1.88 -11.90
N ILE A 210 -7.87 2.20 -13.07
CA ILE A 210 -7.10 2.42 -14.30
C ILE A 210 -6.13 3.60 -14.13
N GLY A 211 -6.59 4.71 -13.56
CA GLY A 211 -5.73 5.87 -13.26
C GLY A 211 -4.57 5.52 -12.32
N LEU A 212 -4.85 4.76 -11.26
CA LEU A 212 -3.83 4.24 -10.34
C LEU A 212 -2.84 3.31 -11.05
N PHE A 213 -3.34 2.42 -11.91
CA PHE A 213 -2.48 1.48 -12.65
C PHE A 213 -1.47 2.23 -13.54
N PHE A 214 -1.94 3.17 -14.34
CA PHE A 214 -1.05 3.99 -15.16
C PHE A 214 -0.06 4.78 -14.28
N GLY A 215 -0.53 5.39 -13.20
CA GLY A 215 0.35 6.07 -12.26
C GLY A 215 1.47 5.16 -11.74
N ARG A 216 1.15 3.94 -11.31
CA ARG A 216 2.15 2.95 -10.81
C ARG A 216 3.14 2.49 -11.88
N ALA A 217 2.71 2.44 -13.14
CA ALA A 217 3.58 2.04 -14.24
C ALA A 217 4.64 3.11 -14.58
N PHE A 218 4.38 4.39 -14.25
CA PHE A 218 5.30 5.51 -14.48
C PHE A 218 6.08 5.94 -13.22
N GLY A 219 5.72 5.47 -12.02
CA GLY A 219 6.39 5.74 -10.74
C GLY A 219 7.30 4.61 -10.32
#